data_dcbc568f82596e5d7deecf080fed481c
#
_entry.id   dcbc568f82596e5d7deecf080fed481c
#
_cell.length_a   1.000
_cell.length_b   1.000
_cell.length_c   1.000
_cell.angle_alpha   90.00
_cell.angle_beta   90.00
_cell.angle_gamma   90.00
#
_symmetry.space_group_name_H-M   'P 1'
#
loop_
_entity.id
_entity.type
_entity.pdbx_description
1 polymer ?
#
loop_
_entity_poly.entity_id
_entity_poly.type
_entity_poly.pdbx_seq_one_letter_code
_entity_poly.pdbx_strand_id
1 'polypeptide(L)'
;MTDKLTLAVNHALNDARMARARMGLMAPTMGLDNKRHSAWCEYGFPEQVTYENLYALYRRGGIAHGAVEKLVGKCWQTNPEIIEGDQADKKRKETTWEKNSKQVFNNRFWRSFAEADRRRLVGRYAGILLHVRDEKDWNLPVTKGRGLQKISVAWAGSLTVSEWDTGLNSKTYGQPKMWQYAERLPNGSSRRVNIHPDRVFILGDYSDDAIGFLEPAYNAFVSLEKVEGGSGESFLKNAARQQNINFDKEVNFGDLASMYGVSVDELQERYNDAARELNRGNDTLLITQGANVTSLVSPVSDPSPTYDVNLQTASAGVDIPTRILVGNQQAERSSTEDQKYMNARCQSRRVDLSFEIEDFCDKLIDLQIVDSVSQKAVIWDDLNEQTGTEKLTNAKTMGEINQTMQGSGDEPAFTREEIRT
;
A
#
# COMPACT_ATOMS: atom_id res chain seq x y z
N MET A 1 3.57 -36.60 13.77
CA MET A 1 2.68 -36.43 12.58
C MET A 1 1.29 -35.89 12.96
N THR A 2 0.73 -36.28 14.11
CA THR A 2 -0.58 -35.88 14.62
C THR A 2 -0.68 -34.35 14.85
N ASP A 3 0.37 -33.71 15.37
CA ASP A 3 0.31 -32.28 15.74
C ASP A 3 0.27 -31.35 14.53
N LYS A 4 0.98 -31.67 13.45
CA LYS A 4 0.93 -30.89 12.19
C LYS A 4 -0.45 -30.96 11.52
N LEU A 5 -1.09 -32.12 11.62
CA LEU A 5 -2.44 -32.32 11.10
C LEU A 5 -3.47 -31.54 11.95
N THR A 6 -3.32 -31.53 13.26
CA THR A 6 -4.19 -30.82 14.20
C THR A 6 -4.06 -29.30 14.00
N LEU A 7 -2.84 -28.81 13.80
CA LEU A 7 -2.59 -27.40 13.49
C LEU A 7 -3.24 -27.00 12.15
N ALA A 8 -3.01 -27.79 11.09
CA ALA A 8 -3.60 -27.53 9.77
C ALA A 8 -5.14 -27.58 9.81
N VAL A 9 -5.72 -28.49 10.58
CA VAL A 9 -7.18 -28.57 10.76
C VAL A 9 -7.70 -27.37 11.53
N ASN A 10 -7.00 -26.90 12.56
CA ASN A 10 -7.40 -25.71 13.31
C ASN A 10 -7.32 -24.44 12.48
N HIS A 11 -6.29 -24.28 11.63
CA HIS A 11 -6.20 -23.20 10.67
C HIS A 11 -7.35 -23.25 9.65
N ALA A 12 -7.60 -24.40 9.04
CA ALA A 12 -8.71 -24.55 8.11
C ALA A 12 -10.09 -24.28 8.75
N LEU A 13 -10.26 -24.66 10.02
CA LEU A 13 -11.50 -24.36 10.77
C LEU A 13 -11.64 -22.88 11.09
N ASN A 14 -10.56 -22.19 11.42
CA ASN A 14 -10.59 -20.74 11.65
C ASN A 14 -10.86 -19.98 10.36
N ASP A 15 -10.23 -20.35 9.26
CA ASP A 15 -10.48 -19.75 7.95
C ASP A 15 -11.95 -19.95 7.51
N ALA A 16 -12.50 -21.15 7.72
CA ALA A 16 -13.90 -21.43 7.43
C ALA A 16 -14.87 -20.65 8.34
N ARG A 17 -14.52 -20.43 9.62
CA ARG A 17 -15.31 -19.60 10.55
C ARG A 17 -15.26 -18.13 10.18
N MET A 18 -14.09 -17.62 9.83
CA MET A 18 -13.90 -16.24 9.37
C MET A 18 -14.63 -15.98 8.05
N ALA A 19 -14.54 -16.89 7.09
CA ALA A 19 -15.28 -16.79 5.83
C ALA A 19 -16.80 -16.78 6.07
N ARG A 20 -17.32 -17.65 6.94
CA ARG A 20 -18.74 -17.67 7.33
C ARG A 20 -19.17 -16.39 8.04
N ALA A 21 -18.35 -15.87 8.94
CA ALA A 21 -18.65 -14.62 9.67
C ALA A 21 -18.70 -13.42 8.69
N ARG A 22 -17.77 -13.34 7.75
CA ARG A 22 -17.77 -12.31 6.69
C ARG A 22 -18.98 -12.44 5.77
N MET A 23 -19.33 -13.64 5.34
CA MET A 23 -20.55 -13.88 4.54
C MET A 23 -21.82 -13.51 5.31
N GLY A 24 -21.90 -13.85 6.60
CA GLY A 24 -23.05 -13.49 7.44
C GLY A 24 -23.21 -11.99 7.68
N LEU A 25 -22.12 -11.23 7.70
CA LEU A 25 -22.12 -9.77 7.80
C LEU A 25 -22.49 -9.07 6.50
N MET A 26 -22.08 -9.61 5.36
CA MET A 26 -22.29 -8.99 4.03
C MET A 26 -23.61 -9.38 3.36
N ALA A 27 -24.12 -10.57 3.59
CA ALA A 27 -25.32 -11.06 2.95
C ALA A 27 -26.56 -10.18 3.22
N PRO A 28 -26.83 -9.68 4.44
CA PRO A 28 -27.98 -8.83 4.71
C PRO A 28 -27.84 -7.41 4.12
N THR A 29 -26.62 -6.86 4.07
CA THR A 29 -26.37 -5.49 3.61
C THR A 29 -26.34 -5.37 2.10
N MET A 30 -26.00 -6.43 1.38
CA MET A 30 -25.91 -6.44 -0.08
C MET A 30 -27.18 -6.98 -0.78
N GLY A 31 -28.21 -7.38 -0.02
CA GLY A 31 -29.43 -7.99 -0.59
C GLY A 31 -29.15 -9.28 -1.38
N LEU A 32 -28.04 -9.94 -1.07
CA LEU A 32 -27.62 -11.14 -1.76
C LEU A 32 -28.48 -12.33 -1.32
N ASP A 33 -29.13 -12.95 -2.29
CA ASP A 33 -29.88 -14.16 -2.10
C ASP A 33 -28.93 -15.31 -1.66
N ASN A 34 -29.38 -16.16 -0.73
CA ASN A 34 -28.65 -17.35 -0.25
C ASN A 34 -28.23 -18.34 -1.35
N LYS A 35 -28.62 -18.07 -2.59
CA LYS A 35 -28.22 -18.83 -3.78
C LYS A 35 -26.80 -18.55 -4.25
N ARG A 36 -26.16 -17.44 -3.81
CA ARG A 36 -24.82 -17.07 -4.22
C ARG A 36 -23.80 -17.51 -3.18
N HIS A 37 -22.85 -18.36 -3.60
CA HIS A 37 -21.81 -18.90 -2.70
C HIS A 37 -20.78 -17.85 -2.24
N SER A 38 -20.43 -16.94 -3.13
CA SER A 38 -19.47 -15.86 -2.84
C SER A 38 -19.73 -14.68 -3.76
N ALA A 39 -20.14 -13.54 -3.19
CA ALA A 39 -20.34 -12.32 -3.95
C ALA A 39 -19.04 -11.84 -4.62
N TRP A 40 -17.92 -11.97 -3.95
CA TRP A 40 -16.64 -11.52 -4.50
C TRP A 40 -16.22 -12.30 -5.74
N CYS A 41 -16.32 -13.64 -5.72
CA CYS A 41 -16.00 -14.46 -6.88
C CYS A 41 -16.95 -14.18 -8.06
N GLU A 42 -18.24 -13.95 -7.81
CA GLU A 42 -19.22 -13.61 -8.84
C GLU A 42 -18.93 -12.26 -9.50
N TYR A 43 -18.37 -11.30 -8.76
CA TYR A 43 -17.93 -10.01 -9.31
C TYR A 43 -16.48 -10.04 -9.86
N GLY A 44 -15.87 -11.24 -9.94
CA GLY A 44 -14.54 -11.44 -10.50
C GLY A 44 -13.40 -10.97 -9.58
N PHE A 45 -13.63 -11.01 -8.27
CA PHE A 45 -12.59 -10.80 -7.27
C PHE A 45 -12.15 -12.14 -6.65
N PRO A 46 -10.91 -12.27 -6.17
CA PRO A 46 -10.45 -13.48 -5.52
C PRO A 46 -11.20 -13.73 -4.21
N GLU A 47 -11.43 -14.99 -3.87
CA GLU A 47 -12.04 -15.38 -2.60
C GLU A 47 -11.16 -15.01 -1.41
N GLN A 48 -9.85 -15.16 -1.56
CA GLN A 48 -8.84 -14.75 -0.59
C GLN A 48 -7.82 -13.84 -1.26
N VAL A 49 -7.49 -12.75 -0.59
CA VAL A 49 -6.46 -11.82 -1.05
C VAL A 49 -5.11 -12.31 -0.55
N THR A 50 -4.26 -12.73 -1.48
CA THR A 50 -2.90 -13.24 -1.17
C THR A 50 -1.88 -12.10 -1.16
N TYR A 51 -0.68 -12.38 -0.62
CA TYR A 51 0.44 -11.45 -0.71
C TYR A 51 0.76 -11.06 -2.16
N GLU A 52 0.74 -12.02 -3.08
CA GLU A 52 1.03 -11.80 -4.50
C GLU A 52 0.04 -10.81 -5.13
N ASN A 53 -1.23 -10.90 -4.74
CA ASN A 53 -2.26 -9.97 -5.18
C ASN A 53 -1.97 -8.55 -4.68
N LEU A 54 -1.66 -8.39 -3.40
CA LEU A 54 -1.33 -7.09 -2.79
C LEU A 54 -0.03 -6.51 -3.37
N TYR A 55 0.98 -7.35 -3.57
CA TYR A 55 2.25 -6.92 -4.15
C TYR A 55 2.10 -6.48 -5.62
N ALA A 56 1.32 -7.24 -6.42
CA ALA A 56 1.04 -6.86 -7.80
C ALA A 56 0.30 -5.53 -7.88
N LEU A 57 -0.71 -5.33 -7.00
CA LEU A 57 -1.46 -4.09 -6.89
C LEU A 57 -0.56 -2.91 -6.51
N TYR A 58 0.28 -3.05 -5.47
CA TYR A 58 1.23 -2.01 -5.08
C TYR A 58 2.24 -1.70 -6.18
N ARG A 59 2.73 -2.73 -6.88
CA ARG A 59 3.78 -2.56 -7.90
C ARG A 59 3.31 -1.80 -9.13
N ARG A 60 2.03 -1.92 -9.51
CA ARG A 60 1.49 -1.38 -10.77
C ARG A 60 0.27 -0.48 -10.60
N GLY A 61 -0.51 -0.64 -9.55
CA GLY A 61 -1.71 0.14 -9.29
C GLY A 61 -1.36 1.54 -8.77
N GLY A 62 -1.62 2.58 -9.55
CA GLY A 62 -1.22 3.95 -9.23
C GLY A 62 -1.78 4.45 -7.90
N ILE A 63 -3.07 4.22 -7.64
CA ILE A 63 -3.75 4.67 -6.41
C ILE A 63 -3.30 3.86 -5.19
N ALA A 64 -3.19 2.54 -5.32
CA ALA A 64 -2.73 1.68 -4.23
C ALA A 64 -1.27 1.95 -3.85
N HIS A 65 -0.41 2.14 -4.84
CA HIS A 65 0.97 2.59 -4.63
C HIS A 65 1.00 3.93 -3.89
N GLY A 66 0.23 4.91 -4.39
CA GLY A 66 0.13 6.23 -3.77
C GLY A 66 -0.36 6.20 -2.33
N ALA A 67 -1.29 5.31 -1.97
CA ALA A 67 -1.77 5.14 -0.60
C ALA A 67 -0.64 4.77 0.36
N VAL A 68 0.17 3.76 0.00
CA VAL A 68 1.32 3.32 0.82
C VAL A 68 2.38 4.41 0.91
N GLU A 69 2.79 4.99 -0.23
CA GLU A 69 3.85 6.00 -0.27
C GLU A 69 3.50 7.26 0.52
N LYS A 70 2.26 7.73 0.41
CA LYS A 70 1.81 8.93 1.12
C LYS A 70 1.73 8.71 2.61
N LEU A 71 1.23 7.54 3.05
CA LEU A 71 1.17 7.22 4.47
C LEU A 71 2.57 7.10 5.07
N VAL A 72 3.45 6.31 4.45
CA VAL A 72 4.84 6.14 4.92
C VAL A 72 5.59 7.47 4.85
N GLY A 73 5.53 8.15 3.71
CA GLY A 73 6.24 9.42 3.52
C GLY A 73 5.83 10.50 4.53
N LYS A 74 4.55 10.51 4.96
CA LYS A 74 4.09 11.43 5.98
C LYS A 74 4.48 11.00 7.39
N CYS A 75 4.34 9.71 7.73
CA CYS A 75 4.78 9.19 9.03
C CYS A 75 6.29 9.36 9.24
N TRP A 76 7.10 9.13 8.20
CA TRP A 76 8.56 9.22 8.24
C TRP A 76 9.11 10.52 7.67
N GLN A 77 8.33 11.60 7.74
CA GLN A 77 8.79 12.92 7.31
C GLN A 77 10.03 13.38 8.08
N THR A 78 10.11 13.02 9.36
CA THR A 78 11.27 13.18 10.24
C THR A 78 11.63 11.84 10.85
N ASN A 79 12.91 11.63 11.17
CA ASN A 79 13.34 10.44 11.86
C ASN A 79 13.05 10.58 13.36
N PRO A 80 12.64 9.51 14.06
CA PRO A 80 12.53 9.54 15.51
C PRO A 80 13.88 9.58 16.19
N GLU A 81 13.91 10.05 17.43
CA GLU A 81 15.05 9.95 18.32
C GLU A 81 14.72 9.01 19.48
N ILE A 82 15.66 8.13 19.82
CA ILE A 82 15.57 7.28 21.02
C ILE A 82 16.36 7.96 22.12
N ILE A 83 15.67 8.29 23.21
CA ILE A 83 16.26 8.95 24.35
C ILE A 83 16.27 8.05 25.59
N GLU A 84 17.18 8.34 26.52
CA GLU A 84 17.21 7.73 27.84
C GLU A 84 16.23 8.46 28.78
N GLY A 85 15.33 7.73 29.45
CA GLY A 85 14.24 8.29 30.27
C GLY A 85 12.92 8.38 29.54
N ASP A 86 11.94 9.07 30.13
CA ASP A 86 10.54 9.11 29.71
C ASP A 86 10.09 10.45 29.10
N GLN A 87 10.87 11.52 29.23
CA GLN A 87 10.47 12.85 28.78
C GLN A 87 11.50 13.57 27.95
N ALA A 88 11.04 14.21 26.86
CA ALA A 88 11.83 15.12 26.05
C ALA A 88 11.88 16.52 26.67
N ASP A 89 12.81 16.79 27.57
CA ASP A 89 13.13 18.15 27.95
C ASP A 89 14.05 18.76 26.86
N LYS A 90 13.58 19.80 26.17
CA LYS A 90 14.35 20.53 25.12
C LYS A 90 15.69 21.13 25.64
N LYS A 91 15.85 21.28 26.96
CA LYS A 91 17.06 21.80 27.60
C LYS A 91 18.01 20.69 28.12
N ARG A 92 17.62 19.42 27.92
CA ARG A 92 18.38 18.27 28.40
C ARG A 92 19.68 18.10 27.59
N LYS A 93 20.76 17.75 28.29
CA LYS A 93 22.01 17.35 27.65
C LYS A 93 21.92 15.88 27.22
N GLU A 94 22.36 15.61 26.02
CA GLU A 94 22.48 14.26 25.49
C GLU A 94 23.37 13.37 26.39
N THR A 95 22.86 12.19 26.75
CA THR A 95 23.59 11.23 27.61
C THR A 95 24.65 10.48 26.84
N THR A 96 25.55 9.78 27.57
CA THR A 96 26.57 8.94 26.94
C THR A 96 25.96 7.76 26.19
N TRP A 97 24.88 7.20 26.74
CA TRP A 97 24.13 6.11 26.09
C TRP A 97 23.54 6.57 24.75
N GLU A 98 22.91 7.74 24.72
CA GLU A 98 22.32 8.31 23.50
C GLU A 98 23.37 8.55 22.41
N LYS A 99 24.54 9.04 22.77
CA LYS A 99 25.64 9.22 21.81
C LYS A 99 26.12 7.91 21.22
N ASN A 100 26.21 6.87 22.04
CA ASN A 100 26.62 5.54 21.60
C ASN A 100 25.54 4.89 20.72
N SER A 101 24.28 4.98 21.14
CA SER A 101 23.13 4.40 20.41
C SER A 101 22.92 5.06 19.04
N LYS A 102 23.17 6.36 18.87
CA LYS A 102 23.11 7.08 17.58
C LYS A 102 24.09 6.53 16.53
N GLN A 103 25.14 5.81 16.93
CA GLN A 103 26.02 5.13 15.97
C GLN A 103 25.29 3.98 15.27
N VAL A 104 24.38 3.30 15.97
CA VAL A 104 23.53 2.23 15.44
C VAL A 104 22.29 2.82 14.77
N PHE A 105 21.56 3.70 15.47
CA PHE A 105 20.34 4.35 15.01
C PHE A 105 20.61 5.59 14.15
N ASN A 106 21.43 5.44 13.11
CA ASN A 106 21.79 6.52 12.20
C ASN A 106 20.75 6.66 11.05
N ASN A 107 20.92 7.68 10.21
CA ASN A 107 20.02 7.94 9.09
C ASN A 107 19.85 6.76 8.11
N ARG A 108 20.87 5.91 7.95
CA ARG A 108 20.77 4.69 7.11
C ARG A 108 19.88 3.65 7.76
N PHE A 109 19.99 3.52 9.08
CA PHE A 109 19.11 2.65 9.86
C PHE A 109 17.66 3.09 9.70
N TRP A 110 17.33 4.35 9.95
CA TRP A 110 15.97 4.88 9.85
C TRP A 110 15.39 4.75 8.46
N ARG A 111 16.20 4.99 7.43
CA ARG A 111 15.78 4.75 6.05
C ARG A 111 15.40 3.29 5.80
N SER A 112 16.16 2.34 6.35
CA SER A 112 15.83 0.92 6.19
C SER A 112 14.63 0.53 7.03
N PHE A 113 14.43 1.13 8.20
CA PHE A 113 13.26 0.90 9.04
C PHE A 113 11.99 1.45 8.38
N ALA A 114 12.03 2.64 7.80
CA ALA A 114 10.94 3.20 6.99
C ALA A 114 10.62 2.32 5.75
N GLU A 115 11.65 1.70 5.14
CA GLU A 115 11.45 0.72 4.07
C GLU A 115 10.77 -0.56 4.60
N ALA A 116 11.09 -1.02 5.80
CA ALA A 116 10.40 -2.15 6.43
C ALA A 116 8.93 -1.81 6.68
N ASP A 117 8.66 -0.61 7.17
CA ASP A 117 7.31 -0.11 7.38
C ASP A 117 6.50 -0.04 6.07
N ARG A 118 7.11 0.42 4.98
CA ARG A 118 6.52 0.39 3.65
C ARG A 118 6.15 -1.03 3.21
N ARG A 119 7.05 -1.99 3.40
CA ARG A 119 6.84 -3.38 2.99
C ARG A 119 5.78 -4.09 3.81
N ARG A 120 5.66 -3.78 5.11
CA ARG A 120 4.60 -4.35 5.94
C ARG A 120 3.22 -3.87 5.52
N LEU A 121 3.07 -2.60 5.11
CA LEU A 121 1.79 -2.09 4.63
C LEU A 121 1.30 -2.80 3.36
N VAL A 122 2.21 -3.34 2.58
CA VAL A 122 1.86 -4.17 1.41
C VAL A 122 1.62 -5.63 1.79
N GLY A 123 2.47 -6.20 2.66
CA GLY A 123 2.55 -7.63 2.91
C GLY A 123 2.07 -8.09 4.29
N ARG A 124 1.35 -7.27 5.06
CA ARG A 124 0.94 -7.48 6.46
C ARG A 124 2.12 -7.43 7.44
N TYR A 125 3.28 -7.94 7.06
CA TYR A 125 4.54 -7.85 7.81
C TYR A 125 5.73 -7.64 6.88
N ALA A 126 6.83 -7.21 7.48
CA ALA A 126 8.14 -7.19 6.85
C ALA A 126 9.19 -7.74 7.82
N GLY A 127 10.18 -8.42 7.31
CA GLY A 127 11.31 -8.90 8.11
C GLY A 127 12.48 -7.94 8.04
N ILE A 128 12.98 -7.52 9.18
CA ILE A 128 14.26 -6.80 9.30
C ILE A 128 15.33 -7.84 9.64
N LEU A 129 16.26 -8.05 8.71
CA LEU A 129 17.35 -9.01 8.84
C LEU A 129 18.59 -8.31 9.41
N LEU A 130 19.08 -8.79 10.56
CA LEU A 130 20.21 -8.23 11.28
C LEU A 130 21.52 -8.87 10.81
N HIS A 131 22.38 -8.09 10.17
CA HIS A 131 23.75 -8.52 9.86
C HIS A 131 24.65 -8.20 11.04
N VAL A 132 24.70 -9.13 11.99
CA VAL A 132 25.50 -9.00 13.22
C VAL A 132 26.95 -9.40 12.94
N ARG A 133 27.91 -8.71 13.55
CA ARG A 133 29.35 -9.04 13.49
C ARG A 133 29.68 -10.09 14.55
N ASP A 134 29.43 -11.36 14.27
CA ASP A 134 29.68 -12.48 15.18
C ASP A 134 30.42 -13.67 14.51
N GLU A 135 30.75 -13.56 13.21
CA GLU A 135 31.47 -14.57 12.43
C GLU A 135 30.78 -15.95 12.41
N LYS A 136 29.46 -15.99 12.64
CA LYS A 136 28.66 -17.21 12.65
C LYS A 136 27.74 -17.30 11.44
N ASP A 137 27.35 -18.52 11.10
CA ASP A 137 26.34 -18.79 10.09
C ASP A 137 24.96 -18.24 10.49
N TRP A 138 24.18 -17.89 9.52
CA TRP A 138 22.87 -17.25 9.72
C TRP A 138 21.84 -18.12 10.43
N ASN A 139 21.98 -19.43 10.37
CA ASN A 139 21.12 -20.39 11.04
C ASN A 139 21.49 -20.64 12.52
N LEU A 140 22.58 -20.06 13.00
CA LEU A 140 23.03 -20.19 14.37
C LEU A 140 22.62 -18.99 15.24
N PRO A 141 22.32 -19.22 16.54
CA PRO A 141 21.99 -18.14 17.46
C PRO A 141 23.14 -17.15 17.66
N VAL A 142 22.79 -15.90 17.91
CA VAL A 142 23.76 -14.85 18.27
C VAL A 142 24.07 -14.96 19.76
N THR A 143 25.29 -15.37 20.10
CA THR A 143 25.69 -15.48 21.52
C THR A 143 26.19 -14.15 22.10
N LYS A 144 26.87 -13.34 21.29
CA LYS A 144 27.33 -11.99 21.64
C LYS A 144 27.61 -11.22 20.37
N GLY A 145 26.86 -10.13 20.17
CA GLY A 145 27.06 -9.23 19.05
C GLY A 145 28.25 -8.31 19.29
N ARG A 146 29.18 -8.22 18.32
CA ARG A 146 30.26 -7.22 18.31
C ARG A 146 29.85 -5.92 17.62
N GLY A 147 28.56 -5.75 17.38
CA GLY A 147 27.95 -4.63 16.70
C GLY A 147 27.13 -5.05 15.47
N LEU A 148 26.35 -4.11 14.98
CA LEU A 148 25.51 -4.27 13.78
C LEU A 148 26.28 -3.77 12.56
N GLN A 149 26.43 -4.61 11.54
CA GLN A 149 27.06 -4.21 10.29
C GLN A 149 26.08 -3.41 9.41
N LYS A 150 24.90 -3.94 9.22
CA LYS A 150 23.79 -3.34 8.49
C LYS A 150 22.49 -4.06 8.83
N ILE A 151 21.37 -3.49 8.43
CA ILE A 151 20.09 -4.18 8.35
C ILE A 151 19.68 -4.33 6.89
N SER A 152 18.99 -5.42 6.57
CA SER A 152 18.33 -5.65 5.28
C SER A 152 16.86 -5.90 5.50
N VAL A 153 16.03 -5.53 4.54
CA VAL A 153 14.58 -5.67 4.66
C VAL A 153 14.09 -6.75 3.71
N ALA A 154 13.31 -7.67 4.22
CA ALA A 154 12.66 -8.73 3.47
C ALA A 154 11.17 -8.46 3.31
N TRP A 155 10.62 -8.79 2.13
CA TRP A 155 9.18 -8.83 1.89
C TRP A 155 8.55 -10.05 2.56
N ALA A 156 7.28 -9.96 2.96
CA ALA A 156 6.52 -11.10 3.50
C ALA A 156 6.57 -12.32 2.60
N GLY A 157 6.42 -12.16 1.28
CA GLY A 157 6.51 -13.28 0.33
C GLY A 157 7.90 -13.88 0.15
N SER A 158 8.96 -13.26 0.69
CA SER A 158 10.32 -13.81 0.64
C SER A 158 10.84 -14.31 2.00
N LEU A 159 10.12 -14.08 3.08
CA LEU A 159 10.49 -14.50 4.43
C LEU A 159 9.35 -15.32 5.03
N THR A 160 9.56 -16.60 5.22
CA THR A 160 8.56 -17.54 5.74
C THR A 160 9.11 -18.31 6.93
N VAL A 161 8.22 -18.77 7.81
CA VAL A 161 8.62 -19.64 8.92
C VAL A 161 8.84 -21.04 8.41
N SER A 162 10.06 -21.58 8.56
CA SER A 162 10.40 -22.93 8.16
C SER A 162 10.20 -23.95 9.27
N GLU A 163 10.34 -23.57 10.51
CA GLU A 163 10.18 -24.41 11.69
C GLU A 163 9.56 -23.62 12.83
N TRP A 164 8.51 -24.20 13.44
CA TRP A 164 7.84 -23.67 14.62
C TRP A 164 8.31 -24.38 15.89
N ASP A 165 8.34 -23.68 17.01
CA ASP A 165 8.55 -24.31 18.31
C ASP A 165 7.24 -24.95 18.78
N THR A 166 7.19 -26.26 18.74
CA THR A 166 6.03 -27.07 19.14
C THR A 166 6.24 -27.76 20.49
N GLY A 167 7.31 -27.45 21.21
CA GLY A 167 7.60 -28.01 22.53
C GLY A 167 6.68 -27.44 23.60
N LEU A 168 5.72 -28.22 24.11
CA LEU A 168 4.72 -27.77 25.09
C LEU A 168 5.31 -27.15 26.36
N ASN A 169 6.55 -27.51 26.72
CA ASN A 169 7.28 -26.98 27.88
C ASN A 169 8.30 -25.89 27.50
N SER A 170 8.34 -25.49 26.24
CA SER A 170 9.25 -24.44 25.78
C SER A 170 8.69 -23.06 26.14
N LYS A 171 9.56 -22.15 26.54
CA LYS A 171 9.20 -20.74 26.78
C LYS A 171 8.80 -20.02 25.47
N THR A 172 9.22 -20.56 24.35
CA THR A 172 8.97 -20.01 23.00
C THR A 172 7.95 -20.83 22.22
N TYR A 173 7.10 -21.61 22.93
CA TYR A 173 6.03 -22.38 22.30
C TYR A 173 5.17 -21.51 21.38
N GLY A 174 4.94 -21.98 20.14
CA GLY A 174 4.17 -21.26 19.15
C GLY A 174 4.92 -20.12 18.43
N GLN A 175 6.18 -19.90 18.77
CA GLN A 175 7.02 -18.91 18.07
C GLN A 175 7.85 -19.57 16.97
N PRO A 176 8.29 -18.79 15.97
CA PRO A 176 9.20 -19.30 14.93
C PRO A 176 10.54 -19.75 15.54
N LYS A 177 10.91 -21.02 15.28
CA LYS A 177 12.21 -21.56 15.66
C LYS A 177 13.25 -21.34 14.58
N MET A 178 12.84 -21.26 13.32
CA MET A 178 13.70 -20.99 12.19
C MET A 178 12.92 -20.27 11.10
N TRP A 179 13.52 -19.23 10.55
CA TRP A 179 13.02 -18.52 9.38
C TRP A 179 13.72 -19.01 8.12
N GLN A 180 13.04 -18.96 6.98
CA GLN A 180 13.61 -19.21 5.66
C GLN A 180 13.45 -17.96 4.81
N TYR A 181 14.56 -17.45 4.32
CA TYR A 181 14.61 -16.28 3.42
C TYR A 181 14.94 -16.74 2.00
N ALA A 182 14.08 -16.40 1.05
CA ALA A 182 14.29 -16.60 -0.37
C ALA A 182 15.00 -15.36 -0.96
N GLU A 183 16.33 -15.41 -1.01
CA GLU A 183 17.15 -14.35 -1.60
C GLU A 183 17.10 -14.46 -3.13
N ARG A 184 16.71 -13.36 -3.79
CA ARG A 184 16.80 -13.25 -5.26
C ARG A 184 18.16 -12.70 -5.64
N LEU A 185 18.88 -13.44 -6.45
CA LEU A 185 20.19 -13.05 -6.97
C LEU A 185 20.03 -12.20 -8.25
N PRO A 186 21.01 -11.34 -8.59
CA PRO A 186 20.96 -10.49 -9.79
C PRO A 186 20.78 -11.25 -11.10
N ASN A 187 21.21 -12.52 -11.17
CA ASN A 187 21.06 -13.40 -12.32
C ASN A 187 19.66 -14.02 -12.47
N GLY A 188 18.70 -13.62 -11.62
CA GLY A 188 17.33 -14.14 -11.62
C GLY A 188 17.14 -15.46 -10.86
N SER A 189 18.22 -16.13 -10.42
CA SER A 189 18.11 -17.30 -9.57
C SER A 189 17.70 -16.94 -8.13
N SER A 190 17.16 -17.90 -7.39
CA SER A 190 16.83 -17.71 -5.98
C SER A 190 17.62 -18.70 -5.12
N ARG A 191 18.09 -18.23 -3.97
CA ARG A 191 18.73 -19.02 -2.94
C ARG A 191 17.90 -18.98 -1.67
N ARG A 192 17.67 -20.13 -1.05
CA ARG A 192 17.01 -20.22 0.26
C ARG A 192 18.04 -20.26 1.35
N VAL A 193 17.90 -19.37 2.33
CA VAL A 193 18.80 -19.28 3.49
C VAL A 193 17.97 -19.43 4.74
N ASN A 194 18.37 -20.34 5.62
CA ASN A 194 17.74 -20.47 6.94
C ASN A 194 18.38 -19.44 7.89
N ILE A 195 17.53 -18.75 8.64
CA ILE A 195 17.92 -17.65 9.52
C ILE A 195 17.38 -17.90 10.92
N HIS A 196 18.24 -17.82 11.91
CA HIS A 196 17.85 -17.91 13.32
C HIS A 196 17.00 -16.71 13.74
N PRO A 197 15.98 -16.86 14.59
CA PRO A 197 15.10 -15.77 15.04
C PRO A 197 15.85 -14.58 15.66
N ASP A 198 17.00 -14.79 16.30
CA ASP A 198 17.82 -13.70 16.82
C ASP A 198 18.23 -12.68 15.74
N ARG A 199 18.35 -13.13 14.49
CA ARG A 199 18.75 -12.30 13.34
C ARG A 199 17.57 -11.74 12.55
N VAL A 200 16.35 -11.98 12.99
CA VAL A 200 15.13 -11.51 12.32
C VAL A 200 14.28 -10.73 13.32
N PHE A 201 13.91 -9.53 12.96
CA PHE A 201 12.87 -8.78 13.64
C PHE A 201 11.69 -8.61 12.69
N ILE A 202 10.49 -8.94 13.15
CA ILE A 202 9.28 -8.80 12.36
C ILE A 202 8.60 -7.49 12.72
N LEU A 203 8.36 -6.67 11.71
CA LEU A 203 7.56 -5.47 11.81
C LEU A 203 6.17 -5.78 11.25
N GLY A 204 5.13 -5.63 12.06
CA GLY A 204 3.77 -6.02 11.72
C GLY A 204 3.39 -7.41 12.21
N ASP A 205 2.33 -7.97 11.65
CA ASP A 205 1.74 -9.23 12.10
C ASP A 205 1.85 -10.30 10.99
N TYR A 206 2.44 -11.45 11.34
CA TYR A 206 2.60 -12.61 10.47
C TYR A 206 1.59 -13.72 10.74
N SER A 207 0.59 -13.47 11.60
CA SER A 207 -0.52 -14.40 11.82
C SER A 207 -1.40 -14.54 10.58
N ASP A 208 -2.04 -15.70 10.44
CA ASP A 208 -2.87 -15.99 9.27
C ASP A 208 -4.13 -15.12 9.18
N ASP A 209 -4.59 -14.60 10.32
CA ASP A 209 -5.76 -13.74 10.44
C ASP A 209 -5.44 -12.24 10.41
N ALA A 210 -4.17 -11.87 10.25
CA ALA A 210 -3.75 -10.49 10.10
C ALA A 210 -4.37 -9.85 8.85
N ILE A 211 -4.87 -8.63 8.99
CA ILE A 211 -5.45 -7.86 7.90
C ILE A 211 -4.42 -6.84 7.40
N GLY A 212 -4.06 -6.92 6.13
CA GLY A 212 -3.12 -5.98 5.52
C GLY A 212 -3.75 -4.61 5.26
N PHE A 213 -2.93 -3.57 5.22
CA PHE A 213 -3.38 -2.19 5.00
C PHE A 213 -4.16 -2.00 3.67
N LEU A 214 -3.74 -2.65 2.59
CA LEU A 214 -4.40 -2.55 1.28
C LEU A 214 -5.59 -3.51 1.13
N GLU A 215 -5.73 -4.49 2.00
CA GLU A 215 -6.70 -5.58 1.87
C GLU A 215 -8.16 -5.10 1.94
N PRO A 216 -8.57 -4.20 2.87
CA PRO A 216 -9.95 -3.71 2.93
C PRO A 216 -10.39 -2.93 1.67
N ALA A 217 -9.43 -2.31 0.98
CA ALA A 217 -9.67 -1.54 -0.23
C ALA A 217 -9.36 -2.31 -1.53
N TYR A 218 -8.94 -3.57 -1.45
CA TYR A 218 -8.44 -4.34 -2.59
C TYR A 218 -9.41 -4.36 -3.77
N ASN A 219 -10.67 -4.69 -3.51
CA ASN A 219 -11.68 -4.76 -4.57
C ASN A 219 -11.94 -3.40 -5.23
N ALA A 220 -11.92 -2.32 -4.45
CA ALA A 220 -12.08 -0.97 -4.97
C ALA A 220 -10.89 -0.56 -5.85
N PHE A 221 -9.66 -0.88 -5.46
CA PHE A 221 -8.48 -0.63 -6.27
C PHE A 221 -8.50 -1.40 -7.60
N VAL A 222 -8.87 -2.69 -7.56
CA VAL A 222 -9.00 -3.51 -8.78
C VAL A 222 -10.12 -2.96 -9.68
N SER A 223 -11.21 -2.47 -9.10
CA SER A 223 -12.29 -1.84 -9.86
C SER A 223 -11.86 -0.54 -10.52
N LEU A 224 -11.05 0.29 -9.84
CA LEU A 224 -10.46 1.50 -10.43
C LEU A 224 -9.60 1.16 -11.66
N GLU A 225 -8.74 0.15 -11.57
CA GLU A 225 -7.93 -0.30 -12.72
C GLU A 225 -8.79 -0.84 -13.86
N LYS A 226 -9.87 -1.59 -13.55
CA LYS A 226 -10.81 -2.07 -14.57
C LYS A 226 -11.53 -0.92 -15.28
N VAL A 227 -11.95 0.10 -14.54
CA VAL A 227 -12.62 1.29 -15.12
C VAL A 227 -11.64 2.09 -15.98
N GLU A 228 -10.42 2.31 -15.51
CA GLU A 228 -9.38 3.02 -16.25
C GLU A 228 -9.01 2.29 -17.54
N GLY A 229 -8.70 0.99 -17.47
CA GLY A 229 -8.36 0.17 -18.62
C GLY A 229 -9.52 0.02 -19.60
N GLY A 230 -10.73 -0.25 -19.08
CA GLY A 230 -11.93 -0.38 -19.91
C GLY A 230 -12.33 0.92 -20.62
N SER A 231 -12.15 2.06 -19.96
CA SER A 231 -12.37 3.37 -20.57
C SER A 231 -11.40 3.62 -21.71
N GLY A 232 -10.10 3.34 -21.51
CA GLY A 232 -9.08 3.45 -22.54
C GLY A 232 -9.35 2.54 -23.72
N GLU A 233 -9.73 1.29 -23.49
CA GLU A 233 -10.08 0.35 -24.55
C GLU A 233 -11.33 0.79 -25.33
N SER A 234 -12.34 1.27 -24.61
CA SER A 234 -13.56 1.82 -25.23
C SER A 234 -13.26 3.01 -26.14
N PHE A 235 -12.39 3.92 -25.68
CA PHE A 235 -11.93 5.04 -26.48
C PHE A 235 -11.23 4.58 -27.75
N LEU A 236 -10.28 3.64 -27.64
CA LEU A 236 -9.55 3.10 -28.80
C LEU A 236 -10.49 2.40 -29.78
N LYS A 237 -11.46 1.61 -29.30
CA LYS A 237 -12.47 0.95 -30.16
C LYS A 237 -13.36 1.94 -30.87
N ASN A 238 -13.72 3.05 -30.23
CA ASN A 238 -14.53 4.09 -30.86
C ASN A 238 -13.72 4.98 -31.82
N ALA A 239 -12.44 5.18 -31.53
CA ALA A 239 -11.52 5.88 -32.45
C ALA A 239 -11.25 5.06 -33.72
N ALA A 240 -11.19 3.74 -33.62
CA ALA A 240 -11.16 2.81 -34.76
C ALA A 240 -12.59 2.63 -35.28
N ARG A 241 -12.97 3.40 -36.31
CA ARG A 241 -14.28 3.35 -36.93
C ARG A 241 -14.62 1.91 -37.35
N GLN A 242 -15.47 1.23 -36.58
CA GLN A 242 -16.02 -0.06 -36.98
C GLN A 242 -17.09 0.15 -38.06
N GLN A 243 -16.91 -0.47 -39.19
CA GLN A 243 -17.84 -0.37 -40.29
C GLN A 243 -18.53 -1.71 -40.52
N ASN A 244 -19.83 -1.66 -40.68
CA ASN A 244 -20.64 -2.79 -41.14
C ASN A 244 -21.02 -2.57 -42.59
N ILE A 245 -20.58 -3.48 -43.44
CA ILE A 245 -20.94 -3.50 -44.88
C ILE A 245 -22.06 -4.54 -45.04
N ASN A 246 -23.25 -4.08 -45.28
CA ASN A 246 -24.41 -4.95 -45.53
C ASN A 246 -24.69 -4.98 -47.01
N PHE A 247 -24.65 -6.16 -47.61
CA PHE A 247 -24.97 -6.37 -49.02
C PHE A 247 -26.49 -6.63 -49.18
N ASP A 248 -27.05 -6.16 -50.27
CA ASP A 248 -28.45 -6.43 -50.61
C ASP A 248 -28.67 -7.94 -50.77
N LYS A 249 -29.89 -8.41 -50.40
CA LYS A 249 -30.26 -9.84 -50.41
C LYS A 249 -30.07 -10.55 -51.73
N GLU A 250 -30.04 -9.79 -52.82
CA GLU A 250 -29.86 -10.30 -54.18
C GLU A 250 -28.38 -10.52 -54.55
N VAL A 251 -27.45 -10.05 -53.71
CA VAL A 251 -26.02 -10.19 -54.00
C VAL A 251 -25.50 -11.45 -53.31
N ASN A 252 -25.15 -12.46 -54.11
CA ASN A 252 -24.48 -13.67 -53.62
C ASN A 252 -22.97 -13.46 -53.61
N PHE A 253 -22.32 -13.65 -52.46
CA PHE A 253 -20.87 -13.51 -52.28
C PHE A 253 -20.08 -14.41 -53.25
N GLY A 254 -20.58 -15.61 -53.54
CA GLY A 254 -20.00 -16.53 -54.50
C GLY A 254 -20.00 -15.99 -55.94
N ASP A 255 -21.09 -15.39 -56.34
CA ASP A 255 -21.24 -14.78 -57.69
C ASP A 255 -20.36 -13.54 -57.81
N LEU A 256 -20.30 -12.74 -56.75
CA LEU A 256 -19.42 -11.56 -56.71
C LEU A 256 -17.95 -11.95 -56.78
N ALA A 257 -17.51 -12.96 -56.05
CA ALA A 257 -16.16 -13.50 -56.08
C ALA A 257 -15.80 -14.04 -57.45
N SER A 258 -16.73 -14.76 -58.10
CA SER A 258 -16.58 -15.28 -59.47
C SER A 258 -16.46 -14.16 -60.51
N MET A 259 -17.23 -13.07 -60.33
CA MET A 259 -17.20 -11.90 -61.23
C MET A 259 -15.88 -11.14 -61.12
N TYR A 260 -15.26 -11.10 -59.94
CA TYR A 260 -13.91 -10.54 -59.77
C TYR A 260 -12.77 -11.53 -60.02
N GLY A 261 -13.05 -12.79 -60.33
CA GLY A 261 -12.07 -13.83 -60.62
C GLY A 261 -11.24 -14.22 -59.38
N VAL A 262 -11.81 -14.07 -58.17
CA VAL A 262 -11.11 -14.33 -56.88
C VAL A 262 -11.93 -15.35 -56.06
N SER A 263 -11.29 -15.96 -55.07
CA SER A 263 -12.02 -16.78 -54.12
C SER A 263 -12.85 -15.92 -53.12
N VAL A 264 -13.85 -16.53 -52.46
CA VAL A 264 -14.68 -15.82 -51.44
C VAL A 264 -13.80 -15.30 -50.32
N ASP A 265 -12.78 -16.08 -49.87
CA ASP A 265 -11.87 -15.71 -48.80
C ASP A 265 -10.97 -14.50 -49.24
N GLU A 266 -10.48 -14.51 -50.49
CA GLU A 266 -9.70 -13.40 -51.04
C GLU A 266 -10.52 -12.12 -51.20
N LEU A 267 -11.79 -12.25 -51.59
CA LEU A 267 -12.70 -11.12 -51.64
C LEU A 267 -12.94 -10.52 -50.23
N GLN A 268 -13.14 -11.37 -49.25
CA GLN A 268 -13.30 -10.93 -47.83
C GLN A 268 -12.03 -10.22 -47.31
N GLU A 269 -10.86 -10.72 -47.69
CA GLU A 269 -9.58 -10.11 -47.31
C GLU A 269 -9.38 -8.73 -47.96
N ARG A 270 -9.75 -8.57 -49.23
CA ARG A 270 -9.74 -7.27 -49.93
C ARG A 270 -10.70 -6.25 -49.28
N TYR A 271 -11.88 -6.67 -48.83
CA TYR A 271 -12.80 -5.79 -48.08
C TYR A 271 -12.22 -5.42 -46.72
N ASN A 272 -11.58 -6.35 -46.03
CA ASN A 272 -10.93 -6.08 -44.74
C ASN A 272 -9.76 -5.08 -44.93
N ASP A 273 -8.98 -5.21 -46.00
CA ASP A 273 -7.90 -4.29 -46.30
C ASP A 273 -8.41 -2.91 -46.67
N ALA A 274 -9.48 -2.81 -47.46
CA ALA A 274 -10.11 -1.54 -47.79
C ALA A 274 -10.67 -0.87 -46.52
N ALA A 275 -11.26 -1.63 -45.56
CA ALA A 275 -11.70 -1.12 -44.30
C ALA A 275 -10.53 -0.66 -43.42
N ARG A 276 -9.39 -1.36 -43.46
CA ARG A 276 -8.16 -0.94 -42.73
C ARG A 276 -7.59 0.36 -43.33
N GLU A 277 -7.58 0.50 -44.65
CA GLU A 277 -7.13 1.73 -45.33
C GLU A 277 -8.04 2.92 -45.00
N LEU A 278 -9.35 2.70 -45.00
CA LEU A 278 -10.34 3.71 -44.64
C LEU A 278 -10.16 4.18 -43.17
N ASN A 279 -9.78 3.28 -42.28
CA ASN A 279 -9.50 3.61 -40.88
C ASN A 279 -8.13 4.33 -40.69
N ARG A 280 -7.22 4.24 -41.64
CA ARG A 280 -5.92 4.93 -41.58
C ARG A 280 -5.95 6.35 -42.12
N GLY A 281 -6.91 6.68 -42.99
CA GLY A 281 -7.03 8.00 -43.63
C GLY A 281 -8.15 8.84 -43.08
N ASN A 282 -7.91 10.14 -42.86
CA ASN A 282 -8.96 11.05 -42.37
C ASN A 282 -9.98 11.44 -43.46
N ASP A 283 -9.63 11.26 -44.75
CA ASP A 283 -10.41 11.78 -45.90
C ASP A 283 -10.69 10.72 -47.01
N THR A 284 -10.79 9.44 -46.62
CA THR A 284 -11.02 8.38 -47.60
C THR A 284 -12.52 8.20 -47.84
N LEU A 285 -12.95 8.37 -49.10
CA LEU A 285 -14.32 8.12 -49.54
C LEU A 285 -14.45 6.66 -50.02
N LEU A 286 -15.31 5.88 -49.38
CA LEU A 286 -15.70 4.54 -49.84
C LEU A 286 -16.92 4.64 -50.72
N ILE A 287 -16.79 4.29 -52.01
CA ILE A 287 -17.90 4.20 -52.97
C ILE A 287 -18.26 2.72 -53.08
N THR A 288 -19.50 2.38 -52.75
CA THR A 288 -20.01 1.02 -52.81
C THR A 288 -21.25 0.97 -53.72
N GLN A 289 -21.39 -0.12 -54.49
CA GLN A 289 -22.59 -0.40 -55.29
C GLN A 289 -23.19 -1.71 -54.78
N GLY A 290 -24.51 -1.70 -54.49
CA GLY A 290 -25.21 -2.89 -53.99
C GLY A 290 -24.86 -3.24 -52.53
N ALA A 291 -24.27 -2.30 -51.77
CA ALA A 291 -23.98 -2.47 -50.36
C ALA A 291 -24.23 -1.19 -49.61
N ASN A 292 -24.75 -1.32 -48.38
CA ASN A 292 -24.95 -0.22 -47.48
C ASN A 292 -23.86 -0.28 -46.36
N VAL A 293 -23.10 0.80 -46.25
CA VAL A 293 -22.05 0.91 -45.24
C VAL A 293 -22.58 1.74 -44.08
N THR A 294 -22.66 1.14 -42.91
CA THR A 294 -23.05 1.82 -41.65
C THR A 294 -21.91 1.82 -40.67
N SER A 295 -21.60 2.96 -40.08
CA SER A 295 -20.64 3.03 -38.98
C SER A 295 -21.28 2.50 -37.71
N LEU A 296 -20.69 1.47 -37.11
CA LEU A 296 -21.08 0.96 -35.80
C LEU A 296 -20.45 1.85 -34.72
N VAL A 297 -21.22 2.79 -34.21
CA VAL A 297 -20.81 3.65 -33.10
C VAL A 297 -21.38 3.08 -31.81
N SER A 298 -20.54 2.58 -30.92
CA SER A 298 -20.96 2.26 -29.56
C SER A 298 -20.92 3.54 -28.72
N PRO A 299 -22.00 3.94 -28.06
CA PRO A 299 -21.98 5.10 -27.18
C PRO A 299 -20.96 4.86 -26.05
N VAL A 300 -20.01 5.77 -25.89
CA VAL A 300 -19.07 5.74 -24.77
C VAL A 300 -19.81 6.28 -23.57
N SER A 301 -20.06 5.43 -22.57
CA SER A 301 -20.58 5.91 -21.30
C SER A 301 -19.49 6.64 -20.52
N ASP A 302 -19.86 7.71 -19.83
CA ASP A 302 -18.92 8.43 -18.94
C ASP A 302 -18.49 7.52 -17.78
N PRO A 303 -17.20 7.21 -17.64
CA PRO A 303 -16.71 6.36 -16.56
C PRO A 303 -16.57 7.08 -15.21
N SER A 304 -16.65 8.43 -15.20
CA SER A 304 -16.35 9.26 -14.04
C SER A 304 -17.17 8.91 -12.80
N PRO A 305 -18.51 8.72 -12.88
CA PRO A 305 -19.29 8.40 -11.68
C PRO A 305 -18.90 7.04 -11.07
N THR A 306 -18.61 6.06 -11.92
CA THR A 306 -18.19 4.73 -11.45
C THR A 306 -16.79 4.78 -10.85
N TYR A 307 -15.89 5.56 -11.45
CA TYR A 307 -14.54 5.79 -10.92
C TYR A 307 -14.60 6.47 -9.56
N ASP A 308 -15.40 7.53 -9.41
CA ASP A 308 -15.51 8.30 -8.18
C ASP A 308 -16.05 7.47 -7.00
N VAL A 309 -17.06 6.62 -7.22
CA VAL A 309 -17.59 5.72 -6.19
C VAL A 309 -16.52 4.74 -5.72
N ASN A 310 -15.79 4.12 -6.64
CA ASN A 310 -14.71 3.20 -6.28
C ASN A 310 -13.55 3.93 -5.57
N LEU A 311 -13.23 5.15 -5.99
CA LEU A 311 -12.20 5.97 -5.36
C LEU A 311 -12.58 6.35 -3.92
N GLN A 312 -13.83 6.71 -3.66
CA GLN A 312 -14.34 6.95 -2.31
C GLN A 312 -14.27 5.70 -1.44
N THR A 313 -14.66 4.55 -1.98
CA THR A 313 -14.56 3.26 -1.28
C THR A 313 -13.12 2.90 -0.97
N ALA A 314 -12.21 3.09 -1.93
CA ALA A 314 -10.77 2.87 -1.71
C ALA A 314 -10.21 3.81 -0.63
N SER A 315 -10.57 5.09 -0.69
CA SER A 315 -10.20 6.11 0.28
C SER A 315 -10.65 5.74 1.70
N ALA A 316 -11.89 5.30 1.86
CA ALA A 316 -12.43 4.82 3.14
C ALA A 316 -11.69 3.55 3.62
N GLY A 317 -11.42 2.59 2.72
CA GLY A 317 -10.75 1.34 3.08
C GLY A 317 -9.30 1.50 3.54
N VAL A 318 -8.58 2.48 2.99
CA VAL A 318 -7.21 2.82 3.43
C VAL A 318 -7.17 3.97 4.44
N ASP A 319 -8.31 4.57 4.76
CA ASP A 319 -8.44 5.70 5.68
C ASP A 319 -7.51 6.88 5.30
N ILE A 320 -7.49 7.27 4.03
CA ILE A 320 -6.77 8.43 3.50
C ILE A 320 -7.76 9.30 2.74
N PRO A 321 -7.90 10.60 3.05
CA PRO A 321 -8.78 11.50 2.30
C PRO A 321 -8.55 11.43 0.79
N THR A 322 -9.63 11.35 0.01
CA THR A 322 -9.57 11.14 -1.45
C THR A 322 -8.66 12.15 -2.15
N ARG A 323 -8.68 13.42 -1.72
CA ARG A 323 -7.85 14.48 -2.31
C ARG A 323 -6.37 14.26 -2.05
N ILE A 324 -6.01 13.79 -0.85
CA ILE A 324 -4.63 13.41 -0.54
C ILE A 324 -4.26 12.18 -1.36
N LEU A 325 -5.16 11.20 -1.46
CA LEU A 325 -4.91 9.96 -2.19
C LEU A 325 -4.60 10.20 -3.68
N VAL A 326 -5.37 11.09 -4.32
CA VAL A 326 -5.18 11.46 -5.74
C VAL A 326 -4.11 12.55 -5.92
N GLY A 327 -3.84 13.36 -4.90
CA GLY A 327 -2.91 14.50 -4.99
C GLY A 327 -3.55 15.77 -5.55
N ASN A 328 -4.88 15.86 -5.57
CA ASN A 328 -5.60 17.03 -6.03
C ASN A 328 -5.88 18.00 -4.87
N GLN A 329 -5.16 19.13 -4.82
CA GLN A 329 -5.25 20.11 -3.74
C GLN A 329 -5.85 21.45 -4.17
N GLN A 330 -6.77 21.46 -5.12
CA GLN A 330 -7.30 22.70 -5.73
C GLN A 330 -8.15 23.59 -4.81
N ALA A 331 -8.60 23.13 -3.63
CA ALA A 331 -9.43 23.93 -2.72
C ALA A 331 -8.70 24.13 -1.37
N GLU A 332 -8.19 25.33 -1.13
CA GLU A 332 -7.30 25.68 -0.01
C GLU A 332 -7.86 25.30 1.37
N ARG A 333 -9.11 25.62 1.68
CA ARG A 333 -9.71 25.30 3.00
C ARG A 333 -9.90 23.81 3.23
N SER A 334 -10.45 23.07 2.27
CA SER A 334 -10.67 21.64 2.41
C SER A 334 -9.37 20.85 2.33
N SER A 335 -8.35 21.36 1.61
CA SER A 335 -7.00 20.79 1.62
C SER A 335 -6.36 20.89 3.00
N THR A 336 -6.57 21.98 3.74
CA THR A 336 -6.06 22.16 5.10
C THR A 336 -6.69 21.16 6.09
N GLU A 337 -8.00 20.93 6.03
CA GLU A 337 -8.68 19.98 6.90
C GLU A 337 -8.25 18.53 6.59
N ASP A 338 -8.12 18.17 5.30
CA ASP A 338 -7.61 16.86 4.89
C ASP A 338 -6.17 16.64 5.38
N GLN A 339 -5.33 17.67 5.35
CA GLN A 339 -3.95 17.58 5.88
C GLN A 339 -3.93 17.44 7.40
N LYS A 340 -4.79 18.18 8.13
CA LYS A 340 -4.92 18.01 9.59
C LYS A 340 -5.36 16.60 9.95
N TYR A 341 -6.34 16.08 9.22
CA TYR A 341 -6.79 14.69 9.39
C TYR A 341 -5.64 13.70 9.19
N MET A 342 -4.90 13.84 8.09
CA MET A 342 -3.77 12.97 7.78
C MET A 342 -2.64 13.11 8.81
N ASN A 343 -2.38 14.32 9.31
CA ASN A 343 -1.41 14.54 10.38
C ASN A 343 -1.82 13.83 11.68
N ALA A 344 -3.09 13.98 12.09
CA ALA A 344 -3.61 13.31 13.29
C ALA A 344 -3.53 11.79 13.17
N ARG A 345 -3.88 11.23 12.01
CA ARG A 345 -3.75 9.82 11.73
C ARG A 345 -2.31 9.34 11.79
N CYS A 346 -1.39 10.07 11.15
CA CYS A 346 0.04 9.71 11.19
C CYS A 346 0.61 9.85 12.60
N GLN A 347 0.16 10.84 13.38
CA GLN A 347 0.57 11.00 14.78
C GLN A 347 0.12 9.81 15.63
N SER A 348 -1.13 9.37 15.49
CA SER A 348 -1.61 8.14 16.16
C SER A 348 -0.78 6.91 15.78
N ARG A 349 -0.51 6.75 14.47
CA ARG A 349 0.29 5.63 13.97
C ARG A 349 1.75 5.65 14.46
N ARG A 350 2.32 6.84 14.69
CA ARG A 350 3.67 6.98 15.25
C ARG A 350 3.77 6.44 16.68
N VAL A 351 2.66 6.44 17.44
CA VAL A 351 2.62 5.82 18.77
C VAL A 351 2.86 4.31 18.66
N ASP A 352 2.16 3.63 17.74
CA ASP A 352 2.35 2.20 17.51
C ASP A 352 3.76 1.89 17.00
N LEU A 353 4.27 2.72 16.07
CA LEU A 353 5.64 2.62 15.58
C LEU A 353 6.67 2.81 16.70
N SER A 354 6.40 3.65 17.70
CA SER A 354 7.30 3.85 18.84
C SER A 354 7.46 2.58 19.66
N PHE A 355 6.39 1.87 19.94
CA PHE A 355 6.46 0.57 20.63
C PHE A 355 7.29 -0.45 19.83
N GLU A 356 7.07 -0.54 18.53
CA GLU A 356 7.83 -1.44 17.66
C GLU A 356 9.32 -1.08 17.59
N ILE A 357 9.66 0.21 17.64
CA ILE A 357 11.05 0.70 17.70
C ILE A 357 11.65 0.38 19.06
N GLU A 358 10.90 0.52 20.14
CA GLU A 358 11.34 0.14 21.49
C GLU A 358 11.63 -1.35 21.59
N ASP A 359 10.72 -2.20 21.09
CA ASP A 359 10.89 -3.66 21.02
C ASP A 359 12.12 -4.03 20.18
N PHE A 360 12.34 -3.32 19.07
CA PHE A 360 13.54 -3.52 18.26
C PHE A 360 14.81 -3.14 19.02
N CYS A 361 14.78 -2.03 19.75
CA CYS A 361 15.89 -1.59 20.61
C CYS A 361 16.18 -2.62 21.71
N ASP A 362 15.16 -3.18 22.36
CA ASP A 362 15.30 -4.24 23.37
C ASP A 362 15.97 -5.48 22.78
N LYS A 363 15.56 -5.89 21.59
CA LYS A 363 16.22 -6.98 20.88
C LYS A 363 17.72 -6.71 20.64
N LEU A 364 18.11 -5.47 20.29
CA LEU A 364 19.53 -5.13 20.13
C LEU A 364 20.29 -5.10 21.45
N ILE A 365 19.63 -4.73 22.55
CA ILE A 365 20.18 -4.79 23.90
C ILE A 365 20.40 -6.26 24.32
N ASP A 366 19.43 -7.12 24.12
CA ASP A 366 19.51 -8.57 24.41
C ASP A 366 20.66 -9.23 23.64
N LEU A 367 20.88 -8.81 22.40
CA LEU A 367 21.99 -9.26 21.55
C LEU A 367 23.34 -8.59 21.92
N GLN A 368 23.36 -7.72 22.92
CA GLN A 368 24.55 -6.97 23.34
C GLN A 368 25.18 -6.11 22.22
N ILE A 369 24.35 -5.61 21.32
CA ILE A 369 24.75 -4.69 20.24
C ILE A 369 24.65 -3.24 20.69
N VAL A 370 23.66 -2.94 21.54
CA VAL A 370 23.45 -1.65 22.21
C VAL A 370 23.57 -1.86 23.70
N ASP A 371 24.14 -0.89 24.42
CA ASP A 371 24.26 -0.96 25.86
C ASP A 371 22.87 -0.97 26.53
N SER A 372 22.76 -1.63 27.68
CA SER A 372 21.51 -1.66 28.44
C SER A 372 21.18 -0.28 29.04
N VAL A 373 19.91 0.04 29.07
CA VAL A 373 19.37 1.27 29.67
C VAL A 373 18.17 0.92 30.53
N SER A 374 17.97 1.66 31.64
CA SER A 374 16.87 1.38 32.57
C SER A 374 15.50 1.80 32.02
N GLN A 375 15.46 2.90 31.28
CA GLN A 375 14.25 3.45 30.68
C GLN A 375 14.62 4.17 29.40
N LYS A 376 13.80 3.99 28.38
CA LYS A 376 13.96 4.63 27.08
C LYS A 376 12.60 5.10 26.54
N ALA A 377 12.62 6.08 25.69
CA ALA A 377 11.44 6.56 24.98
C ALA A 377 11.79 6.95 23.53
N VAL A 378 10.85 6.79 22.65
CA VAL A 378 10.94 7.19 21.25
C VAL A 378 10.20 8.51 21.04
N ILE A 379 10.90 9.52 20.55
CA ILE A 379 10.34 10.85 20.35
C ILE A 379 10.32 11.18 18.87
N TRP A 380 9.20 11.75 18.43
CA TRP A 380 8.99 12.24 17.08
C TRP A 380 8.77 13.75 17.10
N ASP A 381 9.20 14.43 16.03
CA ASP A 381 8.81 15.81 15.81
C ASP A 381 7.31 15.92 15.55
N ASP A 382 6.70 17.03 15.98
CA ASP A 382 5.28 17.27 15.75
C ASP A 382 5.01 17.48 14.25
N LEU A 383 4.06 16.73 13.68
CA LEU A 383 3.61 16.88 12.29
C LEU A 383 2.78 18.17 12.07
N ASN A 384 2.26 18.75 13.13
CA ASN A 384 1.49 19.99 13.11
C ASN A 384 2.34 21.23 13.48
N GLU A 385 3.67 21.07 13.53
CA GLU A 385 4.52 22.24 13.83
C GLU A 385 4.28 23.33 12.79
N GLN A 386 3.88 24.49 13.28
CA GLN A 386 3.57 25.65 12.46
C GLN A 386 4.79 26.08 11.66
N THR A 387 4.60 26.40 10.39
CA THR A 387 5.65 26.99 9.57
C THR A 387 6.06 28.35 10.16
N GLY A 388 7.28 28.79 9.89
CA GLY A 388 7.76 30.09 10.35
C GLY A 388 6.83 31.26 9.95
N THR A 389 6.17 31.15 8.80
CA THR A 389 5.16 32.12 8.32
C THR A 389 3.88 32.07 9.15
N GLU A 390 3.41 30.90 9.53
CA GLU A 390 2.23 30.72 10.40
C GLU A 390 2.52 31.21 11.81
N LYS A 391 3.71 30.91 12.35
CA LYS A 391 4.17 31.44 13.66
C LYS A 391 4.18 32.99 13.65
N LEU A 392 4.72 33.59 12.60
CA LEU A 392 4.72 35.04 12.45
C LEU A 392 3.30 35.65 12.33
N THR A 393 2.42 34.96 11.59
CA THR A 393 1.02 35.38 11.44
C THR A 393 0.28 35.28 12.76
N ASN A 394 0.45 34.21 13.50
CA ASN A 394 -0.14 34.00 14.82
C ASN A 394 0.40 35.03 15.83
N ALA A 395 1.71 35.23 15.86
CA ALA A 395 2.32 36.27 16.72
C ALA A 395 1.79 37.67 16.43
N LYS A 396 1.61 38.00 15.14
CA LYS A 396 1.00 39.24 14.72
C LYS A 396 -0.46 39.36 15.20
N THR A 397 -1.26 38.29 14.99
CA THR A 397 -2.66 38.25 15.44
C THR A 397 -2.78 38.36 16.96
N MET A 398 -1.92 37.66 17.72
CA MET A 398 -1.86 37.79 19.19
C MET A 398 -1.49 39.23 19.63
N GLY A 399 -0.55 39.86 18.91
CA GLY A 399 -0.18 41.26 19.15
C GLY A 399 -1.33 42.24 18.86
N GLU A 400 -2.06 42.04 17.79
CA GLU A 400 -3.23 42.82 17.42
C GLU A 400 -4.37 42.67 18.44
N ILE A 401 -4.62 41.45 18.94
CA ILE A 401 -5.60 41.18 20.02
C ILE A 401 -5.19 41.93 21.29
N ASN A 402 -3.94 41.81 21.72
CA ASN A 402 -3.44 42.52 22.89
C ASN A 402 -3.57 44.05 22.75
N GLN A 403 -3.27 44.61 21.57
CA GLN A 403 -3.42 46.02 21.29
C GLN A 403 -4.88 46.48 21.36
N THR A 404 -5.80 45.66 20.86
CA THR A 404 -7.24 45.93 20.90
C THR A 404 -7.74 45.92 22.36
N MET A 405 -7.31 44.97 23.18
CA MET A 405 -7.68 44.87 24.58
C MET A 405 -7.12 46.05 25.41
N GLN A 406 -5.87 46.42 25.18
CA GLN A 406 -5.28 47.62 25.81
C GLN A 406 -6.03 48.91 25.42
N GLY A 407 -6.48 49.00 24.16
CA GLY A 407 -7.31 50.14 23.71
C GLY A 407 -8.69 50.21 24.39
N SER A 408 -9.21 49.09 24.88
CA SER A 408 -10.45 48.96 25.67
C SER A 408 -10.24 49.13 27.18
N GLY A 409 -8.99 49.23 27.65
CA GLY A 409 -8.64 49.31 29.07
C GLY A 409 -8.53 47.96 29.79
N ASP A 410 -8.51 46.89 29.05
CA ASP A 410 -8.39 45.50 29.58
C ASP A 410 -6.92 45.03 29.63
N GLU A 411 -6.63 44.06 30.46
CA GLU A 411 -5.31 43.42 30.51
C GLU A 411 -5.04 42.59 29.23
N PRO A 412 -3.76 42.50 28.77
CA PRO A 412 -3.41 41.77 27.56
C PRO A 412 -3.73 40.27 27.73
N ALA A 413 -4.38 39.67 26.71
CA ALA A 413 -4.77 38.26 26.73
C ALA A 413 -3.58 37.29 26.59
N PHE A 414 -2.51 37.76 25.93
CA PHE A 414 -1.31 36.92 25.69
C PHE A 414 -0.07 37.58 26.31
N THR A 415 0.76 36.76 26.93
CA THR A 415 2.04 37.17 27.50
C THR A 415 3.10 37.38 26.39
N ARG A 416 4.17 38.13 26.74
CA ARG A 416 5.29 38.34 25.80
C ARG A 416 6.02 37.06 25.44
N GLU A 417 5.97 36.06 26.31
CA GLU A 417 6.59 34.75 26.07
C GLU A 417 5.75 33.95 25.10
N GLU A 418 4.43 33.92 25.25
CA GLU A 418 3.50 33.23 24.31
C GLU A 418 3.54 33.81 22.91
N ILE A 419 3.76 35.12 22.75
CA ILE A 419 3.88 35.75 21.44
C ILE A 419 5.23 35.42 20.75
N ARG A 420 6.26 35.04 21.53
CA ARG A 420 7.60 34.71 21.01
C ARG A 420 7.83 33.23 20.74
N THR A 421 6.94 32.36 21.20
CA THR A 421 7.01 30.91 20.97
C THR A 421 6.32 30.54 19.67
#